data_ce33a01cdf94f90f0add663f4c8920cd
#
_entry.id   ce33a01cdf94f90f0add663f4c8920cd
#
_cell.length_a   1.000
_cell.length_b   1.000
_cell.length_c   1.000
_cell.angle_alpha   90.00
_cell.angle_beta   90.00
_cell.angle_gamma   90.00
#
_symmetry.space_group_name_H-M   'P 1'
#
loop_
_entity.id
_entity.type
_entity.pdbx_description
1 polymer ?
#
loop_
_entity_poly.entity_id
_entity_poly.type
_entity_poly.pdbx_seq_one_letter_code
_entity_poly.pdbx_strand_id
1 'polypeptide(L)'
;MNTDKKSDLLSVLSVANVMEHIRYSVAACQTDSSNPIDRRGMRANTERILSMIDSAVAGAAPFLPVRLIVFPEFAHSAPVFPTAAELHEKLAITIPNEHTERLQQKAREHDVYIQSGSMLESDPKYPGHVFNATCLIGPSGILYKYRKVNTWIPYEVHTSPHDLPDYNEPLFPVADTPIGRLGCAICYDWLFPEAMRQLAMNGAEILIRVSAYMDPWGATDPMDWWTVINRARAIENMAYVVASNQGASLKFYPPYSWPGGSQVVDFDGRLLAQASPGPGERIVVAPVDISALRHERESRRGHHMLSHLRSEAYPTYKAHQYPPSLSNEPPSYETNNTRIDEAKKHFAQRSKTDIS
;
A
#
# COMPACT_ATOMS: atom_id res chain seq x y z
N MET A 1 60.42 -20.83 -22.23
CA MET A 1 59.04 -20.94 -22.77
C MET A 1 58.11 -21.30 -21.61
N ASN A 2 57.07 -20.57 -21.39
CA ASN A 2 55.97 -20.63 -20.41
C ASN A 2 56.06 -19.74 -19.15
N THR A 3 55.99 -18.45 -19.38
CA THR A 3 55.70 -17.48 -18.31
C THR A 3 54.44 -16.62 -18.61
N ASP A 4 53.77 -16.84 -19.76
CA ASP A 4 52.66 -15.96 -20.22
C ASP A 4 51.21 -16.48 -19.97
N LYS A 5 51.07 -17.63 -19.31
CA LYS A 5 49.71 -18.18 -19.02
C LYS A 5 49.15 -17.88 -17.62
N LYS A 6 49.96 -17.20 -16.75
CA LYS A 6 49.47 -16.84 -15.40
C LYS A 6 48.91 -15.44 -15.27
N SER A 7 49.16 -14.55 -16.24
CA SER A 7 48.62 -13.19 -16.24
C SER A 7 47.17 -13.11 -16.72
N ASP A 8 46.75 -14.02 -17.60
CA ASP A 8 45.37 -14.00 -18.16
C ASP A 8 44.27 -14.55 -17.22
N LEU A 9 44.66 -15.39 -16.23
CA LEU A 9 43.66 -15.88 -15.25
C LEU A 9 43.35 -14.85 -14.14
N LEU A 10 44.24 -13.89 -13.90
CA LEU A 10 43.98 -12.83 -12.92
C LEU A 10 43.23 -11.63 -13.49
N SER A 11 43.24 -11.44 -14.81
CA SER A 11 42.47 -10.39 -15.48
C SER A 11 41.02 -10.75 -15.69
N VAL A 12 40.65 -12.03 -15.71
CA VAL A 12 39.24 -12.51 -15.83
C VAL A 12 38.48 -12.48 -14.49
N LEU A 13 39.22 -12.38 -13.36
CA LEU A 13 38.57 -12.29 -12.03
C LEU A 13 38.35 -10.85 -11.55
N SER A 14 38.66 -9.82 -12.32
CA SER A 14 38.60 -8.43 -11.85
C SER A 14 37.41 -7.62 -12.38
N VAL A 15 36.46 -8.23 -13.10
CA VAL A 15 35.22 -7.55 -13.53
C VAL A 15 33.97 -8.47 -13.34
N ALA A 16 33.94 -9.22 -12.26
CA ALA A 16 32.67 -9.57 -11.70
C ALA A 16 32.17 -8.30 -11.02
N ASN A 17 31.30 -7.53 -11.65
CA ASN A 17 30.44 -6.59 -10.95
C ASN A 17 29.78 -7.39 -9.82
N VAL A 18 30.31 -7.26 -8.60
CA VAL A 18 29.61 -7.74 -7.40
C VAL A 18 28.36 -6.87 -7.34
N MET A 19 27.28 -7.32 -7.97
CA MET A 19 25.99 -6.68 -7.78
C MET A 19 25.74 -6.69 -6.28
N GLU A 20 25.65 -5.52 -5.69
CA GLU A 20 25.40 -5.36 -4.27
C GLU A 20 24.17 -6.17 -3.89
N HIS A 21 24.34 -7.11 -2.95
CA HIS A 21 23.25 -7.98 -2.52
C HIS A 21 22.22 -7.18 -1.69
N ILE A 22 21.06 -6.92 -2.26
CA ILE A 22 20.03 -6.09 -1.66
C ILE A 22 19.17 -6.95 -0.73
N ARG A 23 19.54 -6.96 0.55
CA ARG A 23 18.84 -7.67 1.61
C ARG A 23 18.77 -6.79 2.86
N TYR A 24 17.57 -6.66 3.43
CA TYR A 24 17.32 -5.80 4.59
C TYR A 24 16.03 -6.25 5.31
N SER A 25 15.76 -5.68 6.48
CA SER A 25 14.47 -5.88 7.17
C SER A 25 13.45 -4.81 6.78
N VAL A 26 12.19 -5.23 6.69
CA VAL A 26 11.03 -4.35 6.60
C VAL A 26 10.26 -4.38 7.92
N ALA A 27 9.60 -3.27 8.26
CA ALA A 27 8.74 -3.17 9.43
C ALA A 27 7.30 -2.83 9.00
N ALA A 28 6.35 -3.74 9.29
CA ALA A 28 4.92 -3.46 9.18
C ALA A 28 4.39 -3.04 10.55
N CYS A 29 4.04 -1.77 10.69
CA CYS A 29 3.59 -1.17 11.93
C CYS A 29 2.07 -1.23 12.06
N GLN A 30 1.57 -1.81 13.12
CA GLN A 30 0.17 -1.78 13.52
C GLN A 30 -0.01 -0.67 14.53
N THR A 31 -0.98 0.23 14.30
CA THR A 31 -1.23 1.37 15.19
C THR A 31 -2.54 1.21 15.96
N ASP A 32 -2.60 1.76 17.17
CA ASP A 32 -3.85 2.01 17.92
C ASP A 32 -4.08 3.54 17.94
N SER A 33 -4.32 4.09 16.74
CA SER A 33 -4.44 5.53 16.55
C SER A 33 -5.78 6.07 17.03
N SER A 34 -5.77 7.27 17.59
CA SER A 34 -6.99 7.99 17.94
C SER A 34 -7.70 8.47 16.68
N ASN A 35 -8.98 8.82 16.85
CA ASN A 35 -9.83 9.34 15.78
C ASN A 35 -9.97 10.86 15.94
N PRO A 36 -9.08 11.68 15.37
CA PRO A 36 -9.15 13.11 15.50
C PRO A 36 -10.38 13.67 14.79
N ILE A 37 -10.99 14.67 15.40
CA ILE A 37 -12.13 15.41 14.83
C ILE A 37 -11.72 16.74 14.20
N ASP A 38 -10.44 17.09 14.33
CA ASP A 38 -9.83 18.27 13.70
C ASP A 38 -8.35 18.03 13.39
N ARG A 39 -7.74 18.96 12.64
CA ARG A 39 -6.32 18.88 12.25
C ARG A 39 -5.35 18.90 13.44
N ARG A 40 -5.72 19.50 14.57
CA ARG A 40 -4.85 19.58 15.76
C ARG A 40 -4.69 18.20 16.41
N GLY A 41 -5.77 17.43 16.42
CA GLY A 41 -5.75 16.07 16.97
C GLY A 41 -4.82 15.12 16.22
N MET A 42 -4.51 15.38 14.93
CA MET A 42 -3.61 14.55 14.13
C MET A 42 -2.16 14.53 14.64
N ARG A 43 -1.74 15.59 15.34
CA ARG A 43 -0.36 15.68 15.86
C ARG A 43 -0.03 14.55 16.82
N ALA A 44 -0.95 14.16 17.71
CA ALA A 44 -0.72 13.06 18.62
C ALA A 44 -0.45 11.72 17.92
N ASN A 45 -1.20 11.44 16.86
CA ASN A 45 -0.97 10.27 16.03
C ASN A 45 0.40 10.32 15.34
N THR A 46 0.78 11.48 14.82
CA THR A 46 2.10 11.67 14.18
C THR A 46 3.23 11.49 15.17
N GLU A 47 3.16 12.04 16.40
CA GLU A 47 4.16 11.80 17.43
C GLU A 47 4.33 10.30 17.72
N ARG A 48 3.21 9.58 17.77
CA ARG A 48 3.26 8.14 17.98
C ARG A 48 3.92 7.40 16.83
N ILE A 49 3.60 7.76 15.59
CA ILE A 49 4.22 7.23 14.38
C ILE A 49 5.76 7.44 14.43
N LEU A 50 6.22 8.65 14.75
CA LEU A 50 7.66 8.95 14.86
C LEU A 50 8.35 8.09 15.92
N SER A 51 7.73 7.92 17.08
CA SER A 51 8.24 7.03 18.12
C SER A 51 8.31 5.55 17.70
N MET A 52 7.34 5.09 16.89
CA MET A 52 7.34 3.73 16.34
C MET A 52 8.44 3.54 15.29
N ILE A 53 8.77 4.58 14.50
CA ILE A 53 9.92 4.55 13.58
C ILE A 53 11.22 4.33 14.35
N ASP A 54 11.46 5.13 15.40
CA ASP A 54 12.65 4.99 16.25
C ASP A 54 12.74 3.59 16.87
N SER A 55 11.59 3.08 17.35
CA SER A 55 11.52 1.74 17.95
C SER A 55 11.80 0.62 16.92
N ALA A 56 11.27 0.74 15.70
CA ALA A 56 11.49 -0.25 14.64
C ALA A 56 12.98 -0.32 14.26
N VAL A 57 13.63 0.84 14.10
CA VAL A 57 15.04 0.92 13.76
C VAL A 57 15.91 0.38 14.90
N ALA A 58 15.67 0.85 16.13
CA ALA A 58 16.46 0.41 17.28
C ALA A 58 16.32 -1.09 17.56
N GLY A 59 15.09 -1.63 17.45
CA GLY A 59 14.82 -3.05 17.71
C GLY A 59 15.48 -3.99 16.68
N ALA A 60 15.63 -3.56 15.44
CA ALA A 60 16.25 -4.36 14.39
C ALA A 60 17.78 -4.18 14.28
N ALA A 61 18.34 -3.12 14.84
CA ALA A 61 19.75 -2.77 14.70
C ALA A 61 20.75 -3.92 15.04
N PRO A 62 20.51 -4.77 16.06
CA PRO A 62 21.40 -5.89 16.36
C PRO A 62 21.39 -7.03 15.33
N PHE A 63 20.45 -7.01 14.40
CA PHE A 63 20.21 -8.08 13.43
C PHE A 63 20.45 -7.59 12.00
N LEU A 64 19.39 -7.51 11.22
CA LEU A 64 19.40 -6.97 9.87
C LEU A 64 18.70 -5.60 9.87
N PRO A 65 19.38 -4.52 9.47
CA PRO A 65 18.81 -3.16 9.55
C PRO A 65 17.47 -3.03 8.82
N VAL A 66 16.53 -2.31 9.43
CA VAL A 66 15.29 -1.92 8.76
C VAL A 66 15.59 -0.83 7.73
N ARG A 67 15.04 -0.98 6.51
CA ARG A 67 15.16 0.01 5.45
C ARG A 67 13.79 0.47 4.92
N LEU A 68 12.71 -0.26 5.20
CA LEU A 68 11.33 0.11 4.84
C LEU A 68 10.43 -0.02 6.06
N ILE A 69 9.68 1.04 6.36
CA ILE A 69 8.70 1.08 7.45
C ILE A 69 7.35 1.46 6.89
N VAL A 70 6.30 0.68 7.21
CA VAL A 70 4.96 0.85 6.66
C VAL A 70 3.96 1.09 7.78
N PHE A 71 3.14 2.12 7.64
CA PHE A 71 2.04 2.46 8.55
C PHE A 71 0.67 2.17 7.90
N PRO A 72 -0.39 1.94 8.69
CA PRO A 72 -1.69 1.54 8.17
C PRO A 72 -2.51 2.70 7.60
N GLU A 73 -3.64 2.36 6.98
CA GLU A 73 -4.66 3.33 6.58
C GLU A 73 -5.20 4.07 7.80
N PHE A 74 -5.51 5.34 7.62
CA PHE A 74 -6.02 6.25 8.67
C PHE A 74 -5.07 6.43 9.87
N ALA A 75 -3.79 6.17 9.70
CA ALA A 75 -2.82 6.35 10.79
C ALA A 75 -2.76 7.81 11.28
N HIS A 76 -3.08 8.79 10.45
CA HIS A 76 -3.13 10.20 10.80
C HIS A 76 -4.54 10.69 11.12
N SER A 77 -5.51 10.35 10.28
CA SER A 77 -6.93 10.72 10.44
C SER A 77 -7.82 9.81 9.62
N ALA A 78 -9.02 9.52 10.14
CA ALA A 78 -10.04 8.72 9.47
C ALA A 78 -11.22 9.58 8.99
N PRO A 79 -12.03 9.11 8.02
CA PRO A 79 -13.17 9.82 7.49
C PRO A 79 -14.37 9.76 8.46
N VAL A 80 -14.29 10.49 9.56
CA VAL A 80 -15.30 10.47 10.65
C VAL A 80 -16.52 11.35 10.40
N PHE A 81 -16.58 12.05 9.28
CA PHE A 81 -17.70 12.92 8.91
C PHE A 81 -18.45 12.37 7.69
N PRO A 82 -19.77 12.59 7.60
CA PRO A 82 -20.62 11.99 6.57
C PRO A 82 -20.50 12.63 5.17
N THR A 83 -19.81 13.75 5.04
CA THR A 83 -19.65 14.47 3.78
C THR A 83 -18.21 14.84 3.49
N ALA A 84 -17.85 14.91 2.21
CA ALA A 84 -16.54 15.38 1.78
C ALA A 84 -16.30 16.85 2.19
N ALA A 85 -17.34 17.68 2.23
CA ALA A 85 -17.24 19.07 2.65
C ALA A 85 -16.80 19.19 4.11
N GLU A 86 -17.37 18.42 5.02
CA GLU A 86 -16.96 18.41 6.43
C GLU A 86 -15.55 17.84 6.61
N LEU A 87 -15.21 16.78 5.88
CA LEU A 87 -13.84 16.25 5.88
C LEU A 87 -12.84 17.31 5.39
N HIS A 88 -13.17 18.02 4.31
CA HIS A 88 -12.34 19.09 3.75
C HIS A 88 -12.14 20.21 4.76
N GLU A 89 -13.21 20.67 5.41
CA GLU A 89 -13.17 21.75 6.38
C GLU A 89 -12.34 21.39 7.63
N LYS A 90 -12.53 20.18 8.18
CA LYS A 90 -12.07 19.81 9.53
C LYS A 90 -10.76 19.02 9.54
N LEU A 91 -10.57 18.11 8.57
CA LEU A 91 -9.49 17.11 8.61
C LEU A 91 -8.55 17.15 7.41
N ALA A 92 -9.05 17.40 6.21
CA ALA A 92 -8.22 17.29 5.01
C ALA A 92 -7.06 18.30 5.04
N ILE A 93 -5.89 17.86 4.62
CA ILE A 93 -4.65 18.64 4.58
C ILE A 93 -4.00 18.49 3.20
N THR A 94 -3.21 19.45 2.79
CA THR A 94 -2.43 19.35 1.56
C THR A 94 -1.23 18.42 1.77
N ILE A 95 -0.72 17.84 0.70
CA ILE A 95 0.54 17.10 0.68
C ILE A 95 1.49 17.81 -0.30
N PRO A 96 2.73 18.21 0.12
CA PRO A 96 3.35 18.01 1.44
C PRO A 96 2.74 18.86 2.56
N ASN A 97 3.04 18.49 3.83
CA ASN A 97 2.56 19.16 5.03
C ASN A 97 3.50 18.90 6.22
N GLU A 98 3.20 19.50 7.39
CA GLU A 98 4.02 19.34 8.61
C GLU A 98 4.25 17.87 9.02
N HIS A 99 3.28 16.99 8.78
CA HIS A 99 3.40 15.57 9.15
C HIS A 99 4.36 14.85 8.20
N THR A 100 4.24 15.08 6.89
CA THR A 100 5.14 14.49 5.89
C THR A 100 6.57 15.01 6.02
N GLU A 101 6.75 16.27 6.39
CA GLU A 101 8.08 16.87 6.64
C GLU A 101 8.77 16.21 7.83
N ARG A 102 8.04 15.96 8.91
CA ARG A 102 8.56 15.26 10.09
C ARG A 102 8.91 13.79 9.80
N LEU A 103 8.10 13.10 8.99
CA LEU A 103 8.44 11.77 8.51
C LEU A 103 9.69 11.78 7.62
N GLN A 104 9.84 12.79 6.76
CA GLN A 104 11.05 12.96 5.96
C GLN A 104 12.29 13.20 6.81
N GLN A 105 12.16 13.95 7.90
CA GLN A 105 13.25 14.12 8.84
C GLN A 105 13.71 12.78 9.41
N LYS A 106 12.76 11.91 9.84
CA LYS A 106 13.05 10.56 10.32
C LYS A 106 13.65 9.65 9.24
N ALA A 107 13.15 9.77 8.00
CA ALA A 107 13.73 9.04 6.87
C ALA A 107 15.20 9.38 6.64
N ARG A 108 15.58 10.65 6.78
CA ARG A 108 16.99 11.11 6.70
C ARG A 108 17.81 10.67 7.90
N GLU A 109 17.25 10.81 9.10
CA GLU A 109 17.94 10.47 10.36
C GLU A 109 18.37 9.00 10.38
N HIS A 110 17.52 8.10 9.91
CA HIS A 110 17.72 6.65 9.97
C HIS A 110 18.11 6.03 8.63
N ASP A 111 18.20 6.79 7.54
CA ASP A 111 18.40 6.30 6.18
C ASP A 111 17.40 5.19 5.79
N VAL A 112 16.10 5.47 5.99
CA VAL A 112 15.01 4.54 5.72
C VAL A 112 13.98 5.13 4.76
N TYR A 113 13.15 4.26 4.17
CA TYR A 113 11.96 4.61 3.42
C TYR A 113 10.73 4.38 4.29
N ILE A 114 9.79 5.32 4.27
CA ILE A 114 8.60 5.30 5.10
C ILE A 114 7.37 5.40 4.20
N GLN A 115 6.52 4.36 4.21
CA GLN A 115 5.16 4.49 3.72
C GLN A 115 4.32 5.11 4.82
N SER A 116 3.87 6.33 4.63
CA SER A 116 3.39 7.24 5.68
C SER A 116 2.17 6.76 6.47
N GLY A 117 1.52 5.68 6.03
CA GLY A 117 0.13 5.44 6.37
C GLY A 117 -0.76 6.40 5.57
N SER A 118 -2.09 6.34 5.74
CA SER A 118 -2.92 7.27 4.99
C SER A 118 -3.41 8.45 5.83
N MET A 119 -3.71 9.53 5.10
CA MET A 119 -4.31 10.77 5.58
C MET A 119 -5.35 11.26 4.58
N LEU A 120 -6.24 12.11 5.01
CA LEU A 120 -7.23 12.75 4.15
C LEU A 120 -6.56 13.98 3.48
N GLU A 121 -6.49 13.94 2.16
CA GLU A 121 -5.82 14.98 1.36
C GLU A 121 -6.84 15.91 0.70
N SER A 122 -6.59 17.22 0.76
CA SER A 122 -7.18 18.21 -0.13
C SER A 122 -6.12 18.69 -1.12
N ASP A 123 -6.49 18.81 -2.40
CA ASP A 123 -5.60 19.30 -3.44
C ASP A 123 -6.24 20.50 -4.14
N PRO A 124 -5.57 21.66 -4.19
CA PRO A 124 -6.10 22.85 -4.89
C PRO A 124 -6.42 22.63 -6.37
N LYS A 125 -5.81 21.63 -7.02
CA LYS A 125 -6.13 21.24 -8.40
C LYS A 125 -7.54 20.64 -8.53
N TYR A 126 -8.07 20.05 -7.46
CA TYR A 126 -9.36 19.36 -7.43
C TYR A 126 -10.23 19.93 -6.30
N PRO A 127 -10.72 21.18 -6.43
CA PRO A 127 -11.41 21.88 -5.36
C PRO A 127 -12.68 21.12 -4.93
N GLY A 128 -12.91 21.04 -3.61
CA GLY A 128 -14.05 20.37 -3.01
C GLY A 128 -13.90 18.84 -2.88
N HIS A 129 -12.88 18.23 -3.50
CA HIS A 129 -12.61 16.81 -3.38
C HIS A 129 -11.66 16.51 -2.22
N VAL A 130 -11.87 15.37 -1.58
CA VAL A 130 -10.98 14.84 -0.54
C VAL A 130 -10.53 13.44 -0.99
N PHE A 131 -9.25 13.16 -0.86
CA PHE A 131 -8.66 11.86 -1.22
C PHE A 131 -8.17 11.14 0.03
N ASN A 132 -8.28 9.83 0.05
CA ASN A 132 -7.54 8.98 0.96
C ASN A 132 -6.16 8.72 0.33
N ALA A 133 -5.13 9.38 0.86
CA ALA A 133 -3.81 9.42 0.24
C ALA A 133 -2.71 8.93 1.18
N THR A 134 -1.70 8.30 0.61
CA THR A 134 -0.47 7.87 1.30
C THR A 134 0.76 8.22 0.48
N CYS A 135 1.89 8.44 1.15
CA CYS A 135 3.15 8.80 0.51
C CYS A 135 4.25 7.79 0.80
N LEU A 136 5.08 7.50 -0.19
CA LEU A 136 6.39 6.92 0.04
C LEU A 136 7.40 8.06 0.24
N ILE A 137 8.00 8.10 1.40
CA ILE A 137 8.93 9.15 1.82
C ILE A 137 10.31 8.52 2.04
N GLY A 138 11.30 9.01 1.32
CA GLY A 138 12.69 8.61 1.49
C GLY A 138 13.53 9.74 2.06
N PRO A 139 14.84 9.53 2.24
CA PRO A 139 15.77 10.57 2.71
C PRO A 139 15.76 11.84 1.86
N SER A 140 15.52 11.72 0.54
CA SER A 140 15.48 12.85 -0.39
C SER A 140 14.13 13.58 -0.46
N GLY A 141 13.06 12.99 0.07
CA GLY A 141 11.70 13.56 0.03
C GLY A 141 10.62 12.57 -0.29
N ILE A 142 9.46 13.09 -0.70
CA ILE A 142 8.33 12.29 -1.19
C ILE A 142 8.69 11.77 -2.58
N LEU A 143 8.69 10.44 -2.73
CA LEU A 143 9.00 9.76 -3.99
C LEU A 143 7.75 9.55 -4.86
N TYR A 144 6.65 9.23 -4.22
CA TYR A 144 5.32 9.25 -4.84
C TYR A 144 4.24 9.54 -3.78
N LYS A 145 3.10 9.96 -4.27
CA LYS A 145 1.83 10.02 -3.58
C LYS A 145 0.86 9.07 -4.28
N TYR A 146 0.17 8.23 -3.53
CA TYR A 146 -0.89 7.36 -4.01
C TYR A 146 -2.23 7.80 -3.41
N ARG A 147 -3.24 7.92 -4.25
CA ARG A 147 -4.64 8.17 -3.87
C ARG A 147 -5.46 6.91 -4.11
N LYS A 148 -6.23 6.48 -3.13
CA LYS A 148 -7.06 5.27 -3.19
C LYS A 148 -7.97 5.28 -4.41
N VAL A 149 -7.81 4.28 -5.28
CA VAL A 149 -8.58 4.16 -6.52
C VAL A 149 -9.92 3.48 -6.27
N ASN A 150 -9.91 2.36 -5.54
CA ASN A 150 -11.14 1.65 -5.19
C ASN A 150 -11.58 2.05 -3.78
N THR A 151 -12.44 3.06 -3.70
CA THR A 151 -13.00 3.51 -2.43
C THR A 151 -14.01 2.51 -1.90
N TRP A 152 -14.07 2.30 -0.57
CA TRP A 152 -15.08 1.45 0.05
C TRP A 152 -16.35 2.26 0.28
N ILE A 153 -17.14 2.37 -0.78
CA ILE A 153 -18.25 3.30 -0.92
C ILE A 153 -19.36 3.20 0.16
N PRO A 154 -19.59 2.12 0.93
CA PRO A 154 -20.55 2.19 2.01
C PRO A 154 -20.34 3.32 3.02
N TYR A 155 -19.08 3.62 3.38
CA TYR A 155 -18.75 4.63 4.40
C TYR A 155 -17.68 5.64 3.99
N GLU A 156 -16.96 5.41 2.90
CA GLU A 156 -15.95 6.33 2.43
C GLU A 156 -16.59 7.41 1.55
N VAL A 157 -16.39 8.67 1.95
CA VAL A 157 -16.90 9.84 1.23
C VAL A 157 -15.77 10.62 0.55
N HIS A 158 -14.59 10.05 0.48
CA HIS A 158 -13.50 10.59 -0.32
C HIS A 158 -13.61 10.14 -1.78
N THR A 159 -13.02 10.93 -2.65
CA THR A 159 -13.12 10.76 -4.10
C THR A 159 -12.10 9.74 -4.60
N SER A 160 -12.52 8.85 -5.52
CA SER A 160 -11.58 8.10 -6.35
C SER A 160 -10.95 9.03 -7.39
N PRO A 161 -9.63 9.06 -7.57
CA PRO A 161 -9.02 9.85 -8.63
C PRO A 161 -9.49 9.42 -10.02
N HIS A 162 -9.87 8.15 -10.21
CA HIS A 162 -10.41 7.63 -11.48
C HIS A 162 -11.75 8.27 -11.87
N ASP A 163 -12.51 8.80 -10.91
CA ASP A 163 -13.80 9.44 -11.15
C ASP A 163 -13.65 10.89 -11.67
N LEU A 164 -12.44 11.43 -11.68
CA LEU A 164 -12.17 12.81 -12.10
C LEU A 164 -11.70 12.85 -13.57
N PRO A 165 -12.45 13.49 -14.49
CA PRO A 165 -12.10 13.55 -15.91
C PRO A 165 -10.74 14.18 -16.20
N ASP A 166 -10.34 15.15 -15.39
CA ASP A 166 -9.10 15.91 -15.56
C ASP A 166 -7.92 15.36 -14.73
N TYR A 167 -8.09 14.19 -14.10
CA TYR A 167 -7.02 13.58 -13.34
C TYR A 167 -5.92 13.05 -14.28
N ASN A 168 -4.70 13.54 -14.11
CA ASN A 168 -3.57 13.26 -15.00
C ASN A 168 -2.32 12.72 -14.29
N GLU A 169 -2.41 12.40 -12.98
CA GLU A 169 -1.32 11.77 -12.25
C GLU A 169 -1.40 10.23 -12.40
N PRO A 170 -0.29 9.49 -12.25
CA PRO A 170 -0.32 8.03 -12.28
C PRO A 170 -1.24 7.45 -11.21
N LEU A 171 -2.20 6.59 -11.59
CA LEU A 171 -3.11 5.93 -10.65
C LEU A 171 -2.39 4.89 -9.77
N PHE A 172 -1.36 4.21 -10.30
CA PHE A 172 -0.60 3.18 -9.59
C PHE A 172 0.91 3.45 -9.73
N PRO A 173 1.44 4.46 -9.02
CA PRO A 173 2.86 4.81 -9.09
C PRO A 173 3.74 3.73 -8.44
N VAL A 174 4.95 3.57 -8.99
CA VAL A 174 6.01 2.73 -8.44
C VAL A 174 7.28 3.57 -8.38
N ALA A 175 7.93 3.59 -7.23
CA ALA A 175 9.22 4.27 -7.06
C ALA A 175 10.37 3.28 -7.24
N ASP A 176 11.35 3.66 -8.05
CA ASP A 176 12.64 2.97 -8.15
C ASP A 176 13.57 3.52 -7.06
N THR A 177 14.06 2.65 -6.20
CA THR A 177 14.88 3.03 -5.03
C THR A 177 16.07 2.09 -4.88
N PRO A 178 17.13 2.49 -4.13
CA PRO A 178 18.24 1.60 -3.78
C PRO A 178 17.82 0.31 -3.06
N ILE A 179 16.66 0.29 -2.43
CA ILE A 179 16.14 -0.89 -1.72
C ILE A 179 15.18 -1.74 -2.56
N GLY A 180 14.98 -1.41 -3.84
CA GLY A 180 14.07 -2.07 -4.76
C GLY A 180 12.94 -1.16 -5.25
N ARG A 181 12.05 -1.70 -6.08
CA ARG A 181 10.90 -1.01 -6.64
C ARG A 181 9.69 -1.18 -5.74
N LEU A 182 9.16 -0.06 -5.24
CA LEU A 182 8.13 -0.02 -4.22
C LEU A 182 6.82 0.55 -4.78
N GLY A 183 5.73 -0.21 -4.68
CA GLY A 183 4.39 0.23 -5.06
C GLY A 183 3.38 0.00 -3.94
N CYS A 184 2.42 0.91 -3.77
CA CYS A 184 1.45 0.87 -2.68
C CYS A 184 0.02 0.94 -3.21
N ALA A 185 -0.89 0.28 -2.51
CA ALA A 185 -2.33 0.48 -2.63
C ALA A 185 -3.01 0.40 -1.26
N ILE A 186 -4.21 0.99 -1.15
CA ILE A 186 -4.87 1.19 0.13
C ILE A 186 -6.06 0.25 0.27
N CYS A 187 -6.02 -0.60 1.30
CA CYS A 187 -7.12 -1.38 1.88
C CYS A 187 -8.01 -2.09 0.85
N TYR A 188 -9.13 -1.49 0.47
CA TYR A 188 -10.12 -2.09 -0.44
C TYR A 188 -9.57 -2.36 -1.85
N ASP A 189 -8.57 -1.60 -2.31
CA ASP A 189 -7.85 -1.88 -3.56
C ASP A 189 -7.33 -3.32 -3.63
N TRP A 190 -6.98 -3.91 -2.48
CA TRP A 190 -6.38 -5.24 -2.40
C TRP A 190 -7.36 -6.38 -2.66
N LEU A 191 -8.67 -6.13 -2.59
CA LEU A 191 -9.69 -7.09 -2.98
C LEU A 191 -9.75 -7.27 -4.51
N PHE A 192 -9.19 -6.32 -5.27
CA PHE A 192 -9.12 -6.34 -6.72
C PHE A 192 -7.72 -6.80 -7.17
N PRO A 193 -7.58 -8.03 -7.71
CA PRO A 193 -6.29 -8.53 -8.20
C PRO A 193 -5.69 -7.64 -9.30
N GLU A 194 -6.52 -6.97 -10.05
CA GLU A 194 -6.14 -6.07 -11.14
C GLU A 194 -5.27 -4.90 -10.65
N ALA A 195 -5.60 -4.30 -9.50
CA ALA A 195 -4.85 -3.21 -8.92
C ALA A 195 -3.42 -3.65 -8.55
N MET A 196 -3.29 -4.82 -7.91
CA MET A 196 -1.98 -5.37 -7.56
C MET A 196 -1.19 -5.81 -8.78
N ARG A 197 -1.88 -6.39 -9.79
CA ARG A 197 -1.26 -6.75 -11.06
C ARG A 197 -0.73 -5.50 -11.78
N GLN A 198 -1.47 -4.39 -11.74
CA GLN A 198 -1.00 -3.14 -12.34
C GLN A 198 0.29 -2.65 -11.69
N LEU A 199 0.39 -2.66 -10.36
CA LEU A 199 1.62 -2.31 -9.65
C LEU A 199 2.79 -3.23 -10.04
N ALA A 200 2.55 -4.55 -10.11
CA ALA A 200 3.58 -5.51 -10.49
C ALA A 200 4.04 -5.33 -11.95
N MET A 201 3.12 -5.04 -12.88
CA MET A 201 3.44 -4.74 -14.28
C MET A 201 4.17 -3.41 -14.44
N ASN A 202 3.94 -2.45 -13.54
CA ASN A 202 4.73 -1.21 -13.43
C ASN A 202 6.11 -1.46 -12.79
N GLY A 203 6.42 -2.72 -12.43
CA GLY A 203 7.72 -3.18 -11.97
C GLY A 203 7.88 -3.30 -10.45
N ALA A 204 6.83 -3.16 -9.65
CA ALA A 204 6.93 -3.29 -8.21
C ALA A 204 7.52 -4.66 -7.80
N GLU A 205 8.49 -4.63 -6.90
CA GLU A 205 9.13 -5.79 -6.27
C GLU A 205 8.60 -6.01 -4.85
N ILE A 206 8.15 -4.92 -4.22
CA ILE A 206 7.41 -4.94 -2.96
C ILE A 206 6.07 -4.26 -3.20
N LEU A 207 4.99 -4.99 -2.91
CA LEU A 207 3.62 -4.49 -2.86
C LEU A 207 3.31 -4.10 -1.42
N ILE A 208 3.07 -2.83 -1.19
CA ILE A 208 2.82 -2.27 0.14
C ILE A 208 1.31 -2.15 0.35
N ARG A 209 0.79 -2.80 1.41
CA ARG A 209 -0.60 -2.71 1.82
C ARG A 209 -0.74 -1.78 3.02
N VAL A 210 -1.37 -0.65 2.81
CA VAL A 210 -1.79 0.31 3.83
C VAL A 210 -3.27 0.08 4.10
N SER A 211 -3.67 -0.44 5.27
CA SER A 211 -5.02 -0.96 5.46
C SER A 211 -5.64 -0.66 6.82
N ALA A 212 -6.95 -0.53 6.80
CA ALA A 212 -7.83 -0.55 7.96
C ALA A 212 -8.94 -1.59 7.71
N TYR A 213 -8.57 -2.89 7.69
CA TYR A 213 -9.46 -3.98 7.33
C TYR A 213 -10.08 -4.59 8.59
N MET A 214 -11.41 -4.60 8.64
CA MET A 214 -12.20 -4.90 9.84
C MET A 214 -12.65 -6.36 9.94
N ASP A 215 -12.84 -6.86 11.16
CA ASP A 215 -13.35 -8.19 11.45
C ASP A 215 -14.73 -8.51 10.86
N PRO A 216 -15.74 -7.64 10.96
CA PRO A 216 -17.08 -7.94 10.44
C PRO A 216 -17.11 -8.34 8.96
N TRP A 217 -16.00 -8.09 8.24
CA TRP A 217 -15.87 -8.36 6.80
C TRP A 217 -14.93 -9.55 6.50
N GLY A 218 -14.73 -10.41 7.48
CA GLY A 218 -13.98 -11.64 7.29
C GLY A 218 -12.46 -11.47 7.37
N ALA A 219 -11.95 -10.45 8.08
CA ALA A 219 -10.52 -10.22 8.22
C ALA A 219 -9.80 -11.35 8.94
N THR A 220 -10.44 -11.95 9.96
CA THR A 220 -9.86 -13.01 10.80
C THR A 220 -10.51 -14.37 10.56
N ASP A 221 -10.02 -15.40 11.26
CA ASP A 221 -10.57 -16.75 11.23
C ASP A 221 -12.08 -16.78 11.55
N PRO A 222 -12.84 -17.69 10.91
CA PRO A 222 -12.39 -18.77 10.02
C PRO A 222 -12.24 -18.35 8.53
N MET A 223 -12.59 -17.14 8.15
CA MET A 223 -12.52 -16.68 6.75
C MET A 223 -11.12 -16.22 6.37
N ASP A 224 -10.44 -15.50 7.24
CA ASP A 224 -9.06 -15.02 7.12
C ASP A 224 -8.72 -14.39 5.75
N TRP A 225 -9.61 -13.57 5.23
CA TRP A 225 -9.38 -12.88 3.96
C TRP A 225 -8.13 -12.02 3.97
N TRP A 226 -7.75 -11.53 5.15
CA TRP A 226 -6.54 -10.76 5.32
C TRP A 226 -5.30 -11.54 4.87
N THR A 227 -5.05 -12.71 5.45
CA THR A 227 -3.87 -13.52 5.13
C THR A 227 -4.00 -14.17 3.75
N VAL A 228 -5.19 -14.69 3.42
CA VAL A 228 -5.45 -15.34 2.11
C VAL A 228 -5.15 -14.38 0.96
N ILE A 229 -5.67 -13.15 1.02
CA ILE A 229 -5.47 -12.15 -0.04
C ILE A 229 -4.00 -11.73 -0.11
N ASN A 230 -3.34 -11.41 1.01
CA ASN A 230 -1.94 -11.01 1.00
C ASN A 230 -1.03 -12.08 0.37
N ARG A 231 -1.25 -13.35 0.70
CA ARG A 231 -0.51 -14.47 0.13
C ARG A 231 -0.81 -14.66 -1.36
N ALA A 232 -2.07 -14.58 -1.77
CA ALA A 232 -2.45 -14.66 -3.18
C ALA A 232 -1.78 -13.55 -4.00
N ARG A 233 -1.82 -12.30 -3.53
CA ARG A 233 -1.18 -11.17 -4.22
C ARG A 233 0.33 -11.32 -4.33
N ALA A 234 0.98 -11.88 -3.33
CA ALA A 234 2.41 -12.19 -3.39
C ALA A 234 2.74 -13.22 -4.49
N ILE A 235 2.03 -14.35 -4.48
CA ILE A 235 2.23 -15.47 -5.41
C ILE A 235 1.98 -15.04 -6.86
N GLU A 236 0.80 -14.49 -7.13
CA GLU A 236 0.38 -14.17 -8.50
C GLU A 236 1.18 -13.03 -9.13
N ASN A 237 1.85 -12.20 -8.34
CA ASN A 237 2.66 -11.06 -8.78
C ASN A 237 4.16 -11.26 -8.60
N MET A 238 4.58 -12.41 -8.07
CA MET A 238 5.99 -12.71 -7.78
C MET A 238 6.66 -11.52 -7.08
N ALA A 239 6.06 -11.06 -5.98
CA ALA A 239 6.48 -9.87 -5.24
C ALA A 239 6.34 -10.10 -3.74
N TYR A 240 7.20 -9.43 -2.95
CA TYR A 240 6.97 -9.35 -1.51
C TYR A 240 5.71 -8.55 -1.20
N VAL A 241 5.03 -8.88 -0.12
CA VAL A 241 3.93 -8.09 0.44
C VAL A 241 4.30 -7.63 1.83
N VAL A 242 4.25 -6.32 2.06
CA VAL A 242 4.40 -5.71 3.38
C VAL A 242 3.06 -5.06 3.72
N ALA A 243 2.32 -5.68 4.63
CA ALA A 243 0.95 -5.30 4.94
C ALA A 243 0.82 -4.78 6.36
N SER A 244 0.45 -3.51 6.48
CA SER A 244 0.17 -2.84 7.74
C SER A 244 -1.33 -2.65 7.89
N ASN A 245 -1.91 -3.16 8.99
CA ASN A 245 -3.33 -3.01 9.32
C ASN A 245 -3.53 -2.24 10.61
N GLN A 246 -4.64 -1.51 10.70
CA GLN A 246 -5.05 -0.86 11.94
C GLN A 246 -5.32 -1.90 13.03
N GLY A 247 -4.86 -1.59 14.25
CA GLY A 247 -5.18 -2.29 15.48
C GLY A 247 -5.97 -1.41 16.45
N ALA A 248 -6.76 -0.48 15.93
CA ALA A 248 -7.51 0.45 16.75
C ALA A 248 -8.51 -0.28 17.65
N SER A 249 -8.50 0.08 18.93
CA SER A 249 -9.38 -0.48 19.93
C SER A 249 -10.79 0.10 19.84
N LEU A 250 -11.77 -0.55 20.45
CA LEU A 250 -13.15 -0.05 20.59
C LEU A 250 -13.24 1.34 21.23
N LYS A 251 -12.23 1.73 22.00
CA LYS A 251 -12.13 3.08 22.55
C LYS A 251 -12.12 4.17 21.48
N PHE A 252 -11.46 3.89 20.37
CA PHE A 252 -11.27 4.85 19.28
C PHE A 252 -12.23 4.62 18.12
N TYR A 253 -12.67 3.37 17.90
CA TYR A 253 -13.49 2.97 16.76
C TYR A 253 -14.69 2.09 17.16
N PRO A 254 -15.58 2.53 18.05
CA PRO A 254 -16.81 1.80 18.28
C PRO A 254 -17.72 1.87 17.03
N PRO A 255 -18.53 0.84 16.75
CA PRO A 255 -18.71 -0.41 17.50
C PRO A 255 -17.82 -1.56 17.02
N TYR A 256 -16.88 -1.33 16.15
CA TYR A 256 -16.05 -2.36 15.53
C TYR A 256 -14.65 -2.41 16.16
N SER A 257 -14.10 -3.60 16.25
CA SER A 257 -12.68 -3.78 16.53
C SER A 257 -11.89 -3.90 15.21
N TRP A 258 -10.65 -3.48 15.28
CA TRP A 258 -9.70 -3.60 14.20
C TRP A 258 -8.71 -4.69 14.57
N PRO A 259 -8.68 -5.85 13.85
CA PRO A 259 -7.97 -7.03 14.31
C PRO A 259 -6.46 -6.92 14.19
N GLY A 260 -5.95 -5.87 13.54
CA GLY A 260 -4.53 -5.78 13.29
C GLY A 260 -4.04 -6.89 12.37
N GLY A 261 -3.10 -7.72 12.86
CA GLY A 261 -2.53 -8.82 12.08
C GLY A 261 -1.56 -8.37 11.00
N SER A 262 -0.94 -7.18 11.16
CA SER A 262 0.11 -6.69 10.25
C SER A 262 1.11 -7.80 9.95
N GLN A 263 1.53 -7.95 8.67
CA GLN A 263 2.31 -9.10 8.24
C GLN A 263 3.26 -8.81 7.07
N VAL A 264 4.25 -9.68 6.92
CA VAL A 264 5.16 -9.70 5.78
C VAL A 264 5.09 -11.07 5.10
N VAL A 265 4.90 -11.08 3.79
CA VAL A 265 4.78 -12.30 2.96
C VAL A 265 5.85 -12.28 1.88
N ASP A 266 6.51 -13.43 1.62
CA ASP A 266 7.48 -13.52 0.54
C ASP A 266 6.80 -13.73 -0.82
N PHE A 267 7.58 -13.65 -1.88
CA PHE A 267 7.11 -13.76 -3.27
C PHE A 267 6.57 -15.15 -3.66
N ASP A 268 6.75 -16.17 -2.80
CA ASP A 268 6.14 -17.51 -2.93
C ASP A 268 4.94 -17.68 -2.00
N GLY A 269 4.51 -16.61 -1.32
CA GLY A 269 3.33 -16.61 -0.46
C GLY A 269 3.58 -17.18 0.95
N ARG A 270 4.83 -17.34 1.37
CA ARG A 270 5.15 -17.73 2.75
C ARG A 270 4.99 -16.55 3.68
N LEU A 271 4.29 -16.76 4.77
CA LEU A 271 4.20 -15.79 5.84
C LEU A 271 5.53 -15.74 6.60
N LEU A 272 6.26 -14.64 6.48
CA LEU A 272 7.57 -14.46 7.13
C LEU A 272 7.43 -13.98 8.58
N ALA A 273 6.47 -13.10 8.82
CA ALA A 273 6.12 -12.62 10.16
C ALA A 273 4.71 -12.05 10.18
N GLN A 274 4.04 -12.14 11.33
CA GLN A 274 2.69 -11.60 11.55
C GLN A 274 2.52 -11.15 13.00
N ALA A 275 1.82 -10.04 13.19
CA ALA A 275 1.36 -9.62 14.51
C ALA A 275 0.28 -10.57 15.02
N SER A 276 0.29 -10.86 16.30
CA SER A 276 -0.82 -11.58 16.94
C SER A 276 -2.14 -10.84 16.67
N PRO A 277 -3.23 -11.56 16.36
CA PRO A 277 -4.55 -10.94 16.20
C PRO A 277 -4.97 -10.14 17.42
N GLY A 278 -5.71 -9.07 17.18
CA GLY A 278 -6.27 -8.22 18.20
C GLY A 278 -5.79 -6.76 18.13
N PRO A 279 -6.49 -5.87 18.80
CA PRO A 279 -6.17 -4.46 18.86
C PRO A 279 -4.85 -4.18 19.60
N GLY A 280 -4.36 -2.97 19.42
CA GLY A 280 -3.15 -2.47 20.04
C GLY A 280 -1.97 -2.38 19.08
N GLU A 281 -0.95 -1.68 19.52
CA GLU A 281 0.24 -1.42 18.71
C GLU A 281 1.15 -2.64 18.60
N ARG A 282 1.72 -2.84 17.41
CA ARG A 282 2.71 -3.88 17.13
C ARG A 282 3.69 -3.37 16.08
N ILE A 283 4.91 -3.85 16.11
CA ILE A 283 5.91 -3.69 15.06
C ILE A 283 6.34 -5.09 14.61
N VAL A 284 6.01 -5.44 13.38
CA VAL A 284 6.34 -6.74 12.79
C VAL A 284 7.53 -6.56 11.89
N VAL A 285 8.63 -7.25 12.17
CA VAL A 285 9.87 -7.14 11.41
C VAL A 285 10.19 -8.47 10.73
N ALA A 286 10.51 -8.42 9.43
CA ALA A 286 10.96 -9.59 8.67
C ALA A 286 12.01 -9.21 7.64
N PRO A 287 12.93 -10.13 7.28
CA PRO A 287 13.88 -9.90 6.21
C PRO A 287 13.22 -10.01 4.84
N VAL A 288 13.66 -9.18 3.90
CA VAL A 288 13.40 -9.31 2.46
C VAL A 288 14.72 -9.38 1.70
N ASP A 289 14.73 -10.12 0.59
CA ASP A 289 15.88 -10.32 -0.28
C ASP A 289 15.48 -10.00 -1.72
N ILE A 290 15.75 -8.77 -2.13
CA ILE A 290 15.39 -8.28 -3.47
C ILE A 290 16.28 -8.94 -4.53
N SER A 291 17.54 -9.26 -4.21
CA SER A 291 18.41 -9.97 -5.13
C SER A 291 17.90 -11.37 -5.43
N ALA A 292 17.41 -12.09 -4.40
CA ALA A 292 16.79 -13.40 -4.61
C ALA A 292 15.50 -13.30 -5.45
N LEU A 293 14.64 -12.31 -5.19
CA LEU A 293 13.44 -12.07 -6.00
C LEU A 293 13.80 -11.81 -7.47
N ARG A 294 14.79 -10.96 -7.74
CA ARG A 294 15.24 -10.66 -9.10
C ARG A 294 15.76 -11.90 -9.81
N HIS A 295 16.57 -12.70 -9.10
CA HIS A 295 17.05 -13.98 -9.61
C HIS A 295 15.89 -14.91 -9.98
N GLU A 296 14.86 -15.04 -9.12
CA GLU A 296 13.66 -15.84 -9.41
C GLU A 296 12.89 -15.30 -10.64
N ARG A 297 12.71 -13.99 -10.75
CA ARG A 297 12.06 -13.37 -11.91
C ARG A 297 12.83 -13.56 -13.22
N GLU A 298 14.14 -13.74 -13.16
CA GLU A 298 14.97 -13.98 -14.34
C GLU A 298 15.07 -15.47 -14.70
N SER A 299 15.21 -16.34 -13.71
CA SER A 299 15.57 -17.76 -13.91
C SER A 299 14.38 -18.72 -13.92
N ARG A 300 13.26 -18.37 -13.30
CA ARG A 300 12.09 -19.24 -13.15
C ARG A 300 11.45 -19.52 -14.51
N ARG A 301 11.47 -20.79 -14.94
CA ARG A 301 10.91 -21.22 -16.23
C ARG A 301 9.42 -21.54 -16.17
N GLY A 302 8.98 -22.22 -15.13
CA GLY A 302 7.57 -22.53 -14.86
C GLY A 302 6.98 -21.62 -13.77
N HIS A 303 5.66 -21.45 -13.76
CA HIS A 303 4.95 -20.62 -12.79
C HIS A 303 5.44 -19.16 -12.73
N HIS A 304 5.79 -18.62 -13.92
CA HIS A 304 6.19 -17.22 -14.04
C HIS A 304 4.97 -16.37 -14.46
N MET A 305 4.12 -16.03 -13.47
CA MET A 305 2.81 -15.43 -13.69
C MET A 305 2.84 -14.07 -14.39
N LEU A 306 3.96 -13.35 -14.34
CA LEU A 306 4.11 -12.08 -15.06
C LEU A 306 4.44 -12.28 -16.53
N SER A 307 5.41 -13.15 -16.88
CA SER A 307 5.82 -13.35 -18.28
C SER A 307 4.87 -14.26 -19.06
N HIS A 308 4.10 -15.10 -18.38
CA HIS A 308 3.11 -15.99 -19.02
C HIS A 308 1.71 -15.37 -19.11
N LEU A 309 1.52 -14.13 -18.63
CA LEU A 309 0.24 -13.45 -18.66
C LEU A 309 -0.14 -13.10 -20.12
N ARG A 310 -1.31 -13.52 -20.54
CA ARG A 310 -1.90 -13.25 -21.85
C ARG A 310 -3.05 -12.25 -21.71
N SER A 311 -2.73 -11.00 -21.41
CA SER A 311 -3.72 -9.95 -21.17
C SER A 311 -4.68 -9.74 -22.35
N GLU A 312 -4.24 -10.03 -23.58
CA GLU A 312 -5.03 -9.97 -24.81
C GLU A 312 -6.17 -10.99 -24.84
N ALA A 313 -6.09 -12.07 -24.05
CA ALA A 313 -7.13 -13.10 -23.95
C ALA A 313 -8.32 -12.65 -23.07
N TYR A 314 -8.25 -11.49 -22.43
CA TYR A 314 -9.26 -10.97 -21.53
C TYR A 314 -9.90 -9.68 -22.05
N PRO A 315 -10.61 -9.72 -23.21
CA PRO A 315 -11.16 -8.51 -23.85
C PRO A 315 -12.20 -7.79 -22.98
N THR A 316 -12.86 -8.51 -22.07
CA THR A 316 -13.87 -7.97 -21.17
C THR A 316 -13.32 -6.85 -20.27
N TYR A 317 -12.02 -6.89 -19.90
CA TYR A 317 -11.39 -5.84 -19.12
C TYR A 317 -11.16 -4.53 -19.89
N LYS A 318 -11.32 -4.53 -21.21
CA LYS A 318 -11.28 -3.30 -22.02
C LYS A 318 -12.55 -2.47 -21.93
N ALA A 319 -13.66 -3.07 -21.53
CA ALA A 319 -14.92 -2.37 -21.30
C ALA A 319 -14.97 -1.79 -19.87
N HIS A 320 -15.65 -0.67 -19.70
CA HIS A 320 -15.89 -0.11 -18.39
C HIS A 320 -16.70 -1.10 -17.53
N GLN A 321 -16.10 -1.57 -16.46
CA GLN A 321 -16.75 -2.50 -15.52
C GLN A 321 -17.57 -1.76 -14.47
N TYR A 322 -17.09 -0.61 -14.02
CA TYR A 322 -17.79 0.32 -13.15
C TYR A 322 -18.53 1.34 -14.03
N PRO A 323 -19.73 1.83 -13.62
CA PRO A 323 -20.44 2.88 -14.37
C PRO A 323 -19.50 4.08 -14.58
N PRO A 324 -19.51 4.71 -15.77
CA PRO A 324 -18.77 5.95 -15.95
C PRO A 324 -19.17 6.94 -14.87
N SER A 325 -18.22 7.77 -14.43
CA SER A 325 -18.41 8.69 -13.30
C SER A 325 -19.78 9.35 -13.34
N LEU A 326 -20.51 9.14 -12.26
CA LEU A 326 -21.92 9.54 -12.16
C LEU A 326 -22.06 10.99 -11.73
N SER A 327 -20.98 11.59 -11.21
CA SER A 327 -20.96 13.02 -10.92
C SER A 327 -19.55 13.49 -10.65
N ASN A 328 -19.27 14.74 -11.02
CA ASN A 328 -18.10 15.48 -10.56
C ASN A 328 -18.32 16.03 -9.14
N GLU A 329 -19.43 15.70 -8.49
CA GLU A 329 -19.74 16.13 -7.14
C GLU A 329 -19.07 15.21 -6.11
N PRO A 330 -18.52 15.78 -5.05
CA PRO A 330 -17.92 15.00 -3.97
C PRO A 330 -18.94 14.04 -3.33
N PRO A 331 -18.55 12.78 -3.03
CA PRO A 331 -19.47 11.80 -2.47
C PRO A 331 -19.94 12.14 -1.03
N SER A 332 -21.08 11.58 -0.65
CA SER A 332 -21.64 11.61 0.71
C SER A 332 -22.21 10.24 1.07
N TYR A 333 -22.56 10.02 2.34
CA TYR A 333 -23.23 8.77 2.74
C TYR A 333 -24.57 8.57 2.00
N GLU A 334 -25.28 9.65 1.68
CA GLU A 334 -26.52 9.60 0.94
C GLU A 334 -26.30 9.19 -0.52
N THR A 335 -25.35 9.84 -1.20
CA THR A 335 -25.05 9.53 -2.62
C THR A 335 -24.39 8.17 -2.80
N ASN A 336 -23.67 7.66 -1.81
CA ASN A 336 -23.03 6.36 -1.88
C ASN A 336 -24.01 5.20 -2.04
N ASN A 337 -25.17 5.25 -1.41
CA ASN A 337 -26.22 4.22 -1.60
C ASN A 337 -26.69 4.16 -3.06
N THR A 338 -26.92 5.32 -3.67
CA THR A 338 -27.30 5.40 -5.10
C THR A 338 -26.19 4.83 -5.99
N ARG A 339 -24.92 5.16 -5.71
CA ARG A 339 -23.75 4.63 -6.44
C ARG A 339 -23.66 3.11 -6.37
N ILE A 340 -23.89 2.51 -5.19
CA ILE A 340 -23.91 1.05 -5.01
C ILE A 340 -24.99 0.42 -5.89
N ASP A 341 -26.19 0.97 -5.87
CA ASP A 341 -27.32 0.43 -6.64
C ASP A 341 -27.10 0.56 -8.14
N GLU A 342 -26.51 1.65 -8.60
CA GLU A 342 -26.18 1.86 -10.00
C GLU A 342 -25.08 0.92 -10.48
N ALA A 343 -24.05 0.68 -9.67
CA ALA A 343 -23.01 -0.30 -9.98
C ALA A 343 -23.57 -1.72 -10.11
N LYS A 344 -24.50 -2.11 -9.21
CA LYS A 344 -25.19 -3.41 -9.29
C LYS A 344 -26.08 -3.52 -10.55
N LYS A 345 -26.83 -2.47 -10.90
CA LYS A 345 -27.63 -2.43 -12.11
C LYS A 345 -26.78 -2.57 -13.36
N HIS A 346 -25.67 -1.83 -13.43
CA HIS A 346 -24.73 -1.89 -14.54
C HIS A 346 -24.19 -3.32 -14.72
N PHE A 347 -23.72 -3.94 -13.64
CA PHE A 347 -23.26 -5.33 -13.66
C PHE A 347 -24.34 -6.30 -14.14
N ALA A 348 -25.58 -6.19 -13.62
CA ALA A 348 -26.71 -7.05 -13.99
C ALA A 348 -27.15 -6.89 -15.46
N GLN A 349 -27.01 -5.71 -16.03
CA GLN A 349 -27.29 -5.45 -17.45
C GLN A 349 -26.25 -6.09 -18.37
N ARG A 350 -24.97 -5.98 -18.03
CA ARG A 350 -23.89 -6.58 -18.80
C ARG A 350 -23.97 -8.10 -18.83
N SER A 351 -24.22 -8.73 -17.69
CA SER A 351 -24.34 -10.19 -17.62
C SER A 351 -25.49 -10.77 -18.47
N LYS A 352 -26.42 -9.94 -18.94
CA LYS A 352 -27.48 -10.35 -19.86
C LYS A 352 -27.13 -10.17 -21.33
N THR A 353 -26.22 -9.25 -21.65
CA THR A 353 -25.83 -8.96 -23.04
C THR A 353 -24.65 -9.82 -23.51
N ASP A 354 -23.82 -10.30 -22.63
CA ASP A 354 -22.63 -11.12 -22.97
C ASP A 354 -22.94 -12.63 -23.13
N ILE A 355 -24.21 -13.06 -22.96
CA ILE A 355 -24.67 -14.47 -23.10
C ILE A 355 -25.42 -14.68 -24.44
N SER A 356 -25.61 -13.64 -25.23
CA SER A 356 -26.17 -13.71 -26.59
C SER A 356 -25.08 -13.59 -27.65
#